data_5eb1bc0e3a9dac62fe1bc78583a1e617
#
_entry.id   5eb1bc0e3a9dac62fe1bc78583a1e617
#
_cell.length_a   1.000
_cell.length_b   1.000
_cell.length_c   1.000
_cell.angle_alpha   90.00
_cell.angle_beta   90.00
_cell.angle_gamma   90.00
#
_symmetry.space_group_name_H-M   'P 1'
#
loop_
_entity.id
_entity.type
_entity.pdbx_description
1 polymer ?
#
loop_
_entity_poly.entity_id
_entity_poly.type
_entity_poly.pdbx_seq_one_letter_code
_entity_poly.pdbx_strand_id
1 'polypeptide(L)'
;MEKRTYKEDKVVTCINCITKKTEELTFQDGTVTNITEIESRGNNIPFVGPGLIDLQINGINGIDFNIPSLTKEDIVNATHYLLSKGVTTFLPTVVTNSDENILKIVHTIYETCVSNPVVNDCIWGIHLEGPFISPADGAKGAHDEKYIKAPDWELFSKFQEAAGGKIKLITIAPEWEGSYSFIEKCKHHGILVAIGHSLANTEQINLAVKAGASLSTHLGNGVPLLLPRHPNIIWDQLAVEELYACIITDGIHIPDSFIKVVMKNKAKATIVVSDATCFAGMPPGEYQNHIGGTVILDKEKRVSLKSSPGLLAGAAKSLLENVETLINHNLSTLSEGWQMASANVANMLRKNDDTFNN
;
A
#
# COMPACT_ATOMS: atom_id res chain seq x y z
N MET A 1 -14.37 17.36 22.49
CA MET A 1 -14.80 16.79 21.19
C MET A 1 -16.14 16.09 21.43
N GLU A 2 -17.22 16.65 20.88
CA GLU A 2 -18.54 16.03 20.97
C GLU A 2 -18.53 14.69 20.25
N LYS A 3 -18.91 13.62 20.97
CA LYS A 3 -19.29 12.36 20.36
C LYS A 3 -20.45 12.66 19.41
N ARG A 4 -20.22 12.61 18.10
CA ARG A 4 -21.30 12.52 17.13
C ARG A 4 -21.99 11.17 17.37
N THR A 5 -22.98 11.15 18.24
CA THR A 5 -23.93 10.06 18.37
C THR A 5 -24.82 10.12 17.13
N TYR A 6 -24.55 9.30 16.15
CA TYR A 6 -25.50 8.98 15.09
C TYR A 6 -26.64 8.17 15.73
N LYS A 7 -27.62 8.87 16.26
CA LYS A 7 -28.77 8.29 16.99
C LYS A 7 -30.02 8.13 16.10
N GLU A 8 -29.86 8.05 14.79
CA GLU A 8 -31.04 7.82 13.92
C GLU A 8 -30.76 6.59 13.05
N ASP A 9 -31.70 5.66 13.10
CA ASP A 9 -31.80 4.57 12.14
C ASP A 9 -31.88 5.19 10.75
N LYS A 10 -30.92 4.91 9.90
CA LYS A 10 -30.83 5.47 8.56
C LYS A 10 -30.91 4.36 7.54
N VAL A 11 -31.78 4.52 6.55
CA VAL A 11 -31.83 3.65 5.38
C VAL A 11 -31.17 4.38 4.20
N VAL A 12 -30.24 3.74 3.53
CA VAL A 12 -29.54 4.28 2.36
C VAL A 12 -29.76 3.36 1.18
N THR A 13 -30.36 3.87 0.12
CA THR A 13 -30.43 3.16 -1.16
C THR A 13 -29.11 3.35 -1.91
N CYS A 14 -28.50 2.25 -2.39
CA CYS A 14 -27.22 2.27 -3.06
C CYS A 14 -27.12 1.15 -4.11
N ILE A 15 -26.13 1.25 -4.99
CA ILE A 15 -25.73 0.18 -5.89
C ILE A 15 -24.46 -0.47 -5.33
N ASN A 16 -24.53 -1.75 -5.03
CA ASN A 16 -23.36 -2.50 -4.59
C ASN A 16 -22.37 -2.61 -5.77
N CYS A 17 -21.17 -2.07 -5.61
CA CYS A 17 -20.18 -2.00 -6.68
C CYS A 17 -19.65 -3.39 -7.10
N ILE A 18 -19.79 -4.42 -6.25
CA ILE A 18 -19.35 -5.79 -6.51
C ILE A 18 -20.48 -6.57 -7.22
N THR A 19 -21.67 -6.60 -6.61
CA THR A 19 -22.81 -7.40 -7.12
C THR A 19 -23.58 -6.71 -8.23
N LYS A 20 -23.43 -5.37 -8.36
CA LYS A 20 -24.18 -4.47 -9.26
C LYS A 20 -25.68 -4.41 -8.96
N LYS A 21 -26.12 -4.94 -7.82
CA LYS A 21 -27.52 -4.92 -7.39
C LYS A 21 -27.84 -3.63 -6.67
N THR A 22 -29.08 -3.18 -6.76
CA THR A 22 -29.58 -2.07 -5.95
C THR A 22 -30.00 -2.63 -4.60
N GLU A 23 -29.49 -2.04 -3.54
CA GLU A 23 -29.65 -2.49 -2.16
C GLU A 23 -30.09 -1.31 -1.27
N GLU A 24 -30.89 -1.63 -0.25
CA GLU A 24 -31.14 -0.75 0.90
C GLU A 24 -30.31 -1.24 2.08
N LEU A 25 -29.45 -0.36 2.59
CA LEU A 25 -28.65 -0.60 3.79
C LEU A 25 -29.34 0.10 4.97
N THR A 26 -29.67 -0.69 5.99
CA THR A 26 -30.18 -0.15 7.26
C THR A 26 -29.01 0.01 8.23
N PHE A 27 -28.85 1.22 8.76
CA PHE A 27 -27.84 1.55 9.76
C PHE A 27 -28.50 1.71 11.12
N GLN A 28 -27.92 1.10 12.15
CA GLN A 28 -28.21 1.31 13.55
C GLN A 28 -26.91 1.60 14.29
N ASP A 29 -26.86 2.72 15.01
CA ASP A 29 -25.65 3.16 15.73
C ASP A 29 -24.37 3.16 14.86
N GLY A 30 -24.50 3.53 13.57
CA GLY A 30 -23.38 3.59 12.62
C GLY A 30 -22.96 2.24 12.01
N THR A 31 -23.64 1.16 12.39
CA THR A 31 -23.38 -0.20 11.87
C THR A 31 -24.47 -0.62 10.89
N VAL A 32 -24.10 -1.27 9.79
CA VAL A 32 -25.05 -1.89 8.86
C VAL A 32 -25.65 -3.12 9.54
N THR A 33 -26.96 -3.08 9.81
CA THR A 33 -27.69 -4.15 10.49
C THR A 33 -28.54 -4.99 9.54
N ASN A 34 -28.89 -4.43 8.37
CA ASN A 34 -29.64 -5.16 7.36
C ASN A 34 -29.28 -4.70 5.95
N ILE A 35 -29.28 -5.63 5.01
CA ILE A 35 -29.09 -5.38 3.57
C ILE A 35 -30.24 -6.06 2.84
N THR A 36 -31.02 -5.28 2.09
CA THR A 36 -32.15 -5.79 1.34
C THR A 36 -31.99 -5.44 -0.13
N GLU A 37 -32.00 -6.44 -1.01
CA GLU A 37 -32.03 -6.22 -2.46
C GLU A 37 -33.41 -5.65 -2.85
N ILE A 38 -33.40 -4.58 -3.65
CA ILE A 38 -34.63 -3.94 -4.12
C ILE A 38 -34.58 -3.76 -5.64
N GLU A 39 -35.77 -3.59 -6.26
CA GLU A 39 -35.83 -3.16 -7.66
C GLU A 39 -35.27 -1.72 -7.77
N SER A 40 -34.47 -1.49 -8.83
CA SER A 40 -33.86 -0.16 -9.05
C SER A 40 -34.93 0.91 -9.17
N ARG A 41 -34.89 1.92 -8.31
CA ARG A 41 -35.79 3.07 -8.33
C ARG A 41 -34.97 4.36 -8.32
N GLY A 42 -34.92 5.03 -9.46
CA GLY A 42 -34.37 6.39 -9.57
C GLY A 42 -33.05 6.48 -10.32
N ASN A 43 -32.69 7.73 -10.64
CA ASN A 43 -31.42 8.10 -11.25
C ASN A 43 -30.48 8.64 -10.18
N ASN A 44 -29.16 8.47 -10.36
CA ASN A 44 -28.10 8.95 -9.43
C ASN A 44 -28.07 8.22 -8.06
N ILE A 45 -28.27 6.91 -8.05
CA ILE A 45 -28.07 6.09 -6.85
C ILE A 45 -26.57 5.98 -6.58
N PRO A 46 -26.07 6.28 -5.36
CA PRO A 46 -24.65 6.17 -5.03
C PRO A 46 -24.18 4.70 -5.04
N PHE A 47 -22.91 4.49 -5.32
CA PHE A 47 -22.29 3.18 -5.17
C PHE A 47 -21.90 2.94 -3.70
N VAL A 48 -21.96 1.69 -3.29
CA VAL A 48 -21.41 1.19 -2.02
C VAL A 48 -20.50 0.00 -2.29
N GLY A 49 -19.48 -0.15 -1.49
CA GLY A 49 -18.58 -1.32 -1.54
C GLY A 49 -17.91 -1.55 -0.19
N PRO A 50 -17.19 -2.67 -0.05
CA PRO A 50 -16.30 -2.88 1.08
C PRO A 50 -15.31 -1.73 1.18
N GLY A 51 -14.85 -1.42 2.39
CA GLY A 51 -13.80 -0.43 2.60
C GLY A 51 -12.54 -0.77 1.79
N LEU A 52 -11.87 0.25 1.29
CA LEU A 52 -10.60 0.10 0.59
C LEU A 52 -9.48 -0.22 1.59
N ILE A 53 -8.52 -1.06 1.14
CA ILE A 53 -7.37 -1.52 1.94
C ILE A 53 -6.09 -1.15 1.20
N ASP A 54 -5.27 -0.29 1.79
CA ASP A 54 -4.01 0.16 1.20
C ASP A 54 -2.80 -0.46 1.90
N LEU A 55 -2.11 -1.37 1.23
CA LEU A 55 -0.94 -2.06 1.80
C LEU A 55 0.35 -1.23 1.76
N GLN A 56 0.34 -0.11 1.02
CA GLN A 56 1.53 0.73 0.86
C GLN A 56 1.12 2.19 0.71
N ILE A 57 1.41 2.99 1.75
CA ILE A 57 1.18 4.43 1.77
C ILE A 57 2.24 5.13 2.63
N ASN A 58 2.99 6.04 2.03
CA ASN A 58 4.10 6.76 2.66
C ASN A 58 3.65 8.06 3.34
N GLY A 59 2.49 8.57 2.96
CA GLY A 59 1.92 9.79 3.51
C GLY A 59 0.67 10.24 2.76
N ILE A 60 0.00 11.27 3.23
CA ILE A 60 -1.23 11.82 2.65
C ILE A 60 -1.47 13.24 3.14
N ASN A 61 -1.99 14.11 2.26
CA ASN A 61 -2.50 15.46 2.59
C ASN A 61 -1.51 16.31 3.41
N GLY A 62 -0.24 16.33 2.99
CA GLY A 62 0.84 17.06 3.66
C GLY A 62 1.49 16.33 4.84
N ILE A 63 0.96 15.18 5.23
CA ILE A 63 1.50 14.36 6.34
C ILE A 63 2.39 13.28 5.75
N ASP A 64 3.64 13.24 6.19
CA ASP A 64 4.64 12.26 5.78
C ASP A 64 4.95 11.31 6.95
N PHE A 65 4.75 10.01 6.73
CA PHE A 65 5.03 9.00 7.76
C PHE A 65 6.52 8.76 7.96
N ASN A 66 7.39 9.32 7.11
CA ASN A 66 8.81 9.00 7.08
C ASN A 66 9.72 10.08 7.68
N ILE A 67 9.16 11.08 8.34
CA ILE A 67 9.92 12.12 9.03
C ILE A 67 10.02 11.84 10.53
N PRO A 68 11.19 12.04 11.15
CA PRO A 68 11.38 11.79 12.59
C PRO A 68 10.61 12.76 13.49
N SER A 69 10.02 13.82 12.93
CA SER A 69 9.12 14.77 13.61
C SER A 69 7.64 14.37 13.56
N LEU A 70 7.31 13.21 12.98
CA LEU A 70 5.94 12.67 12.92
C LEU A 70 5.33 12.63 14.32
N THR A 71 4.12 13.20 14.44
CA THR A 71 3.39 13.27 15.72
C THR A 71 2.18 12.34 15.73
N LYS A 72 1.68 12.02 16.93
CA LYS A 72 0.41 11.27 17.07
C LYS A 72 -0.76 12.00 16.40
N GLU A 73 -0.80 13.32 16.47
CA GLU A 73 -1.84 14.13 15.84
C GLU A 73 -1.79 14.03 14.32
N ASP A 74 -0.61 14.03 13.71
CA ASP A 74 -0.45 13.80 12.27
C ASP A 74 -1.06 12.46 11.84
N ILE A 75 -0.77 11.39 12.58
CA ILE A 75 -1.30 10.05 12.28
C ILE A 75 -2.83 10.02 12.41
N VAL A 76 -3.40 10.66 13.43
CA VAL A 76 -4.86 10.79 13.59
C VAL A 76 -5.47 11.56 12.42
N ASN A 77 -4.86 12.68 12.01
CA ASN A 77 -5.33 13.50 10.90
C ASN A 77 -5.25 12.75 9.57
N ALA A 78 -4.15 12.02 9.31
CA ALA A 78 -4.00 11.17 8.14
C ALA A 78 -5.07 10.06 8.11
N THR A 79 -5.33 9.40 9.24
CA THR A 79 -6.36 8.38 9.36
C THR A 79 -7.75 8.93 9.02
N HIS A 80 -8.13 10.08 9.56
CA HIS A 80 -9.41 10.70 9.23
C HIS A 80 -9.52 11.11 7.76
N TYR A 81 -8.42 11.60 7.18
CA TYR A 81 -8.40 11.93 5.77
C TYR A 81 -8.59 10.67 4.90
N LEU A 82 -7.88 9.57 5.19
CA LEU A 82 -8.01 8.30 4.49
C LEU A 82 -9.43 7.71 4.60
N LEU A 83 -10.02 7.74 5.78
CA LEU A 83 -11.42 7.36 5.99
C LEU A 83 -12.36 8.18 5.11
N SER A 84 -12.12 9.49 4.97
CA SER A 84 -12.93 10.35 4.09
C SER A 84 -12.81 10.00 2.61
N LYS A 85 -11.77 9.25 2.23
CA LYS A 85 -11.51 8.72 0.87
C LYS A 85 -11.93 7.25 0.71
N GLY A 86 -12.60 6.67 1.71
CA GLY A 86 -13.06 5.28 1.67
C GLY A 86 -11.99 4.24 1.99
N VAL A 87 -10.79 4.65 2.39
CA VAL A 87 -9.73 3.74 2.86
C VAL A 87 -9.98 3.47 4.35
N THR A 88 -10.48 2.28 4.65
CA THR A 88 -10.83 1.88 6.03
C THR A 88 -9.71 1.11 6.71
N THR A 89 -8.79 0.54 5.95
CA THR A 89 -7.63 -0.19 6.46
C THR A 89 -6.39 0.21 5.66
N PHE A 90 -5.29 0.47 6.34
CA PHE A 90 -4.04 0.79 5.66
C PHE A 90 -2.81 0.41 6.47
N LEU A 91 -1.67 0.33 5.79
CA LEU A 91 -0.36 0.13 6.39
C LEU A 91 0.50 1.38 6.15
N PRO A 92 0.71 2.23 7.17
CA PRO A 92 1.74 3.26 7.06
C PRO A 92 3.06 2.61 6.66
N THR A 93 3.65 3.11 5.57
CA THR A 93 4.88 2.56 5.03
C THR A 93 6.07 3.36 5.53
N VAL A 94 6.95 2.68 6.24
CA VAL A 94 8.21 3.25 6.76
C VAL A 94 9.33 2.81 5.84
N VAL A 95 9.90 3.79 5.12
CA VAL A 95 10.97 3.54 4.14
C VAL A 95 12.36 3.51 4.78
N THR A 96 13.35 3.09 4.02
CA THR A 96 14.77 3.10 4.41
C THR A 96 15.19 4.43 5.02
N ASN A 97 15.72 4.38 6.24
CA ASN A 97 16.20 5.53 7.01
C ASN A 97 17.29 5.06 7.99
N SER A 98 17.84 5.97 8.81
CA SER A 98 18.67 5.56 9.94
C SER A 98 17.89 4.68 10.91
N ASP A 99 18.59 3.74 11.55
CA ASP A 99 17.96 2.82 12.51
C ASP A 99 17.22 3.59 13.63
N GLU A 100 17.80 4.68 14.10
CA GLU A 100 17.20 5.56 15.10
C GLU A 100 15.88 6.18 14.61
N ASN A 101 15.83 6.67 13.37
CA ASN A 101 14.63 7.26 12.80
C ASN A 101 13.54 6.21 12.59
N ILE A 102 13.90 5.01 12.08
CA ILE A 102 12.93 3.90 11.93
C ILE A 102 12.34 3.55 13.29
N LEU A 103 13.18 3.34 14.32
CA LEU A 103 12.74 3.04 15.69
C LEU A 103 11.75 4.10 16.20
N LYS A 104 12.07 5.38 16.04
CA LYS A 104 11.23 6.49 16.47
C LYS A 104 9.89 6.53 15.75
N ILE A 105 9.90 6.37 14.42
CA ILE A 105 8.70 6.44 13.58
C ILE A 105 7.76 5.26 13.91
N VAL A 106 8.26 4.02 13.93
CA VAL A 106 7.42 2.85 14.21
C VAL A 106 6.85 2.88 15.62
N HIS A 107 7.63 3.40 16.59
CA HIS A 107 7.16 3.60 17.96
C HIS A 107 6.04 4.65 18.03
N THR A 108 6.17 5.77 17.31
CA THR A 108 5.13 6.82 17.27
C THR A 108 3.83 6.28 16.68
N ILE A 109 3.91 5.47 15.60
CA ILE A 109 2.74 4.83 14.98
C ILE A 109 2.08 3.86 15.99
N TYR A 110 2.86 3.00 16.63
CA TYR A 110 2.38 2.06 17.64
C TYR A 110 1.68 2.77 18.80
N GLU A 111 2.34 3.76 19.40
CA GLU A 111 1.78 4.54 20.51
C GLU A 111 0.48 5.28 20.14
N THR A 112 0.35 5.68 18.87
CA THR A 112 -0.91 6.29 18.39
C THR A 112 -2.02 5.25 18.31
N CYS A 113 -1.73 4.05 17.82
CA CYS A 113 -2.69 2.93 17.82
C CYS A 113 -3.15 2.59 19.23
N VAL A 114 -2.22 2.51 20.20
CA VAL A 114 -2.57 2.22 21.61
C VAL A 114 -3.47 3.30 22.22
N SER A 115 -3.23 4.56 21.88
CA SER A 115 -3.95 5.69 22.49
C SER A 115 -5.23 6.11 21.76
N ASN A 116 -5.46 5.63 20.52
CA ASN A 116 -6.62 6.02 19.71
C ASN A 116 -7.27 4.79 19.04
N PRO A 117 -8.47 4.37 19.50
CA PRO A 117 -9.15 3.20 18.95
C PRO A 117 -9.44 3.30 17.45
N VAL A 118 -9.84 4.47 16.93
CA VAL A 118 -10.11 4.65 15.50
C VAL A 118 -8.87 4.42 14.65
N VAL A 119 -7.73 4.94 15.10
CA VAL A 119 -6.44 4.70 14.44
C VAL A 119 -6.08 3.22 14.48
N ASN A 120 -6.26 2.57 15.64
CA ASN A 120 -5.97 1.15 15.80
C ASN A 120 -6.82 0.26 14.89
N ASP A 121 -8.09 0.61 14.71
CA ASP A 121 -9.00 -0.12 13.83
C ASP A 121 -8.65 0.05 12.34
N CYS A 122 -8.08 1.21 11.97
CA CYS A 122 -7.69 1.51 10.58
C CYS A 122 -6.29 1.03 10.24
N ILE A 123 -5.33 1.08 11.18
CA ILE A 123 -3.95 0.63 10.96
C ILE A 123 -3.86 -0.86 11.32
N TRP A 124 -3.98 -1.72 10.31
CA TRP A 124 -3.81 -3.17 10.49
C TRP A 124 -2.39 -3.53 10.93
N GLY A 125 -1.40 -2.84 10.38
CA GLY A 125 0.00 -3.00 10.70
C GLY A 125 0.87 -1.95 10.03
N ILE A 126 2.18 -2.08 10.15
CA ILE A 126 3.18 -1.23 9.51
C ILE A 126 3.79 -2.03 8.36
N HIS A 127 3.96 -1.38 7.21
CA HIS A 127 4.79 -1.88 6.12
C HIS A 127 6.20 -1.28 6.27
N LEU A 128 7.21 -2.12 6.48
CA LEU A 128 8.61 -1.71 6.49
C LEU A 128 9.21 -1.91 5.10
N GLU A 129 9.42 -0.84 4.34
CA GLU A 129 10.01 -0.88 3.01
C GLU A 129 11.51 -0.61 3.05
N GLY A 130 12.28 -1.65 3.13
CA GLY A 130 13.71 -1.60 3.47
C GLY A 130 13.93 -1.59 4.99
N PRO A 131 15.15 -1.35 5.48
CA PRO A 131 16.36 -1.01 4.74
C PRO A 131 17.04 -2.19 4.01
N PHE A 132 16.45 -3.36 3.99
CA PHE A 132 17.02 -4.61 3.46
C PHE A 132 16.76 -4.79 1.97
N ILE A 133 16.94 -3.72 1.20
CA ILE A 133 16.72 -3.63 -0.25
C ILE A 133 18.06 -3.57 -1.00
N SER A 134 18.01 -3.55 -2.33
CA SER A 134 19.23 -3.47 -3.17
C SER A 134 19.80 -2.04 -3.16
N PRO A 135 21.12 -1.86 -3.04
CA PRO A 135 21.77 -0.57 -3.19
C PRO A 135 21.97 -0.15 -4.65
N ALA A 136 21.67 -1.06 -5.60
CA ALA A 136 21.96 -0.82 -7.01
C ALA A 136 21.08 0.28 -7.61
N ASP A 137 21.69 1.03 -8.56
CA ASP A 137 20.98 2.09 -9.27
C ASP A 137 19.73 1.57 -9.99
N GLY A 138 18.65 2.36 -9.91
CA GLY A 138 17.34 2.00 -10.38
C GLY A 138 16.58 1.09 -9.39
N ALA A 139 17.19 0.04 -8.88
CA ALA A 139 16.58 -0.84 -7.88
C ALA A 139 16.34 -0.11 -6.56
N LYS A 140 17.32 0.62 -6.04
CA LYS A 140 17.15 1.41 -4.81
C LYS A 140 16.07 2.50 -4.90
N GLY A 141 15.68 2.91 -6.11
CA GLY A 141 14.72 3.99 -6.30
C GLY A 141 15.14 5.28 -5.59
N ALA A 142 14.24 5.85 -4.80
CA ALA A 142 14.47 7.07 -4.00
C ALA A 142 15.07 6.80 -2.59
N HIS A 143 15.35 5.54 -2.24
CA HIS A 143 15.93 5.22 -0.94
C HIS A 143 17.37 5.70 -0.81
N ASP A 144 17.73 6.25 0.36
CA ASP A 144 19.09 6.72 0.63
C ASP A 144 20.03 5.53 0.83
N GLU A 145 20.94 5.36 -0.13
CA GLU A 145 21.88 4.23 -0.20
C GLU A 145 22.70 4.04 1.09
N LYS A 146 23.01 5.13 1.80
CA LYS A 146 23.82 5.06 3.03
C LYS A 146 23.17 4.25 4.16
N TYR A 147 21.83 4.05 4.11
CA TYR A 147 21.09 3.29 5.11
C TYR A 147 20.68 1.89 4.62
N ILE A 148 20.90 1.59 3.33
CA ILE A 148 20.63 0.27 2.78
C ILE A 148 21.62 -0.74 3.35
N LYS A 149 21.15 -1.92 3.72
CA LYS A 149 21.96 -2.97 4.33
C LYS A 149 21.35 -4.36 4.06
N ALA A 150 22.17 -5.40 4.27
CA ALA A 150 21.70 -6.77 4.21
C ALA A 150 20.66 -7.07 5.32
N PRO A 151 19.76 -8.05 5.11
CA PRO A 151 18.79 -8.47 6.12
C PRO A 151 19.48 -8.90 7.43
N ASP A 152 19.08 -8.27 8.52
CA ASP A 152 19.57 -8.51 9.88
C ASP A 152 18.39 -8.74 10.80
N TRP A 153 18.27 -9.97 11.33
CA TRP A 153 17.17 -10.35 12.20
C TRP A 153 17.21 -9.67 13.57
N GLU A 154 18.40 -9.42 14.11
CA GLU A 154 18.53 -8.76 15.43
C GLU A 154 18.09 -7.30 15.33
N LEU A 155 18.50 -6.62 14.26
CA LEU A 155 18.06 -5.26 13.98
C LEU A 155 16.54 -5.21 13.73
N PHE A 156 16.02 -6.10 12.89
CA PHE A 156 14.58 -6.18 12.62
C PHE A 156 13.78 -6.43 13.90
N SER A 157 14.29 -7.29 14.79
CA SER A 157 13.63 -7.58 16.07
C SER A 157 13.50 -6.33 16.95
N LYS A 158 14.50 -5.44 16.93
CA LYS A 158 14.43 -4.13 17.61
C LYS A 158 13.36 -3.22 17.01
N PHE A 159 13.24 -3.19 15.68
CA PHE A 159 12.16 -2.44 15.00
C PHE A 159 10.79 -3.00 15.38
N GLN A 160 10.67 -4.33 15.38
CA GLN A 160 9.41 -5.01 15.73
C GLN A 160 9.02 -4.79 17.20
N GLU A 161 9.98 -4.79 18.11
CA GLU A 161 9.76 -4.46 19.52
C GLU A 161 9.29 -3.02 19.69
N ALA A 162 9.97 -2.06 19.04
CA ALA A 162 9.58 -0.64 19.08
C ALA A 162 8.19 -0.40 18.46
N ALA A 163 7.83 -1.20 17.46
CA ALA A 163 6.51 -1.19 16.84
C ALA A 163 5.43 -1.94 17.64
N GLY A 164 5.74 -2.50 18.81
CA GLY A 164 4.82 -3.30 19.61
C GLY A 164 4.28 -4.53 18.85
N GLY A 165 5.07 -5.12 17.95
CA GLY A 165 4.65 -6.25 17.13
C GLY A 165 3.81 -5.88 15.89
N LYS A 166 3.67 -4.58 15.56
CA LYS A 166 2.80 -4.12 14.47
C LYS A 166 3.46 -4.10 13.08
N ILE A 167 4.74 -4.45 12.90
CA ILE A 167 5.28 -4.64 11.55
C ILE A 167 4.68 -5.95 11.01
N LYS A 168 3.81 -5.83 10.02
CA LYS A 168 3.05 -6.95 9.41
C LYS A 168 3.48 -7.26 7.99
N LEU A 169 4.15 -6.33 7.33
CA LEU A 169 4.66 -6.47 5.98
C LEU A 169 6.07 -5.89 5.90
N ILE A 170 6.96 -6.60 5.21
CA ILE A 170 8.31 -6.11 4.93
C ILE A 170 8.65 -6.30 3.45
N THR A 171 9.26 -5.28 2.84
CA THR A 171 9.83 -5.35 1.50
C THR A 171 11.33 -5.59 1.60
N ILE A 172 11.83 -6.61 0.90
CA ILE A 172 13.25 -6.94 0.87
C ILE A 172 13.73 -7.30 -0.54
N ALA A 173 15.06 -7.20 -0.75
CA ALA A 173 15.75 -7.71 -1.91
C ALA A 173 16.35 -9.10 -1.59
N PRO A 174 15.86 -10.18 -2.22
CA PRO A 174 16.28 -11.53 -1.87
C PRO A 174 17.67 -11.93 -2.38
N GLU A 175 18.34 -11.08 -3.16
CA GLU A 175 19.72 -11.32 -3.61
C GLU A 175 20.78 -11.22 -2.51
N TRP A 176 20.46 -10.67 -1.35
CA TRP A 176 21.37 -10.62 -0.22
C TRP A 176 21.65 -12.01 0.36
N GLU A 177 22.89 -12.24 0.77
CA GLU A 177 23.23 -13.43 1.55
C GLU A 177 22.41 -13.47 2.85
N GLY A 178 21.87 -14.63 3.22
CA GLY A 178 21.04 -14.80 4.43
C GLY A 178 19.58 -14.39 4.27
N SER A 179 19.16 -13.82 3.12
CA SER A 179 17.79 -13.36 2.90
C SER A 179 16.75 -14.47 3.07
N TYR A 180 17.01 -15.69 2.60
CA TYR A 180 16.05 -16.79 2.69
C TYR A 180 15.78 -17.17 4.15
N SER A 181 16.83 -17.28 4.98
CA SER A 181 16.67 -17.53 6.41
C SER A 181 15.91 -16.41 7.11
N PHE A 182 16.11 -15.16 6.70
CA PHE A 182 15.37 -14.01 7.21
C PHE A 182 13.88 -14.10 6.80
N ILE A 183 13.58 -14.45 5.54
CA ILE A 183 12.21 -14.64 5.04
C ILE A 183 11.49 -15.75 5.82
N GLU A 184 12.16 -16.89 6.05
CA GLU A 184 11.61 -17.99 6.84
C GLU A 184 11.25 -17.56 8.27
N LYS A 185 12.11 -16.75 8.90
CA LYS A 185 11.84 -16.18 10.22
C LYS A 185 10.64 -15.22 10.18
N CYS A 186 10.55 -14.34 9.18
CA CYS A 186 9.39 -13.45 8.99
C CYS A 186 8.09 -14.27 8.90
N LYS A 187 8.06 -15.28 8.03
CA LYS A 187 6.91 -16.16 7.86
C LYS A 187 6.52 -16.85 9.17
N HIS A 188 7.51 -17.37 9.91
CA HIS A 188 7.26 -18.03 11.20
C HIS A 188 6.63 -17.09 12.25
N HIS A 189 6.91 -15.80 12.16
CA HIS A 189 6.36 -14.78 13.05
C HIS A 189 5.10 -14.09 12.48
N GLY A 190 4.50 -14.63 11.42
CA GLY A 190 3.28 -14.07 10.81
C GLY A 190 3.49 -12.72 10.12
N ILE A 191 4.69 -12.46 9.62
CA ILE A 191 5.05 -11.25 8.90
C ILE A 191 5.08 -11.57 7.40
N LEU A 192 4.30 -10.84 6.62
CA LEU A 192 4.28 -10.95 5.17
C LEU A 192 5.59 -10.41 4.58
N VAL A 193 6.10 -11.08 3.55
CA VAL A 193 7.30 -10.65 2.85
C VAL A 193 6.99 -10.35 1.40
N ALA A 194 7.33 -9.14 0.97
CA ALA A 194 7.26 -8.69 -0.42
C ALA A 194 8.66 -8.59 -1.04
N ILE A 195 8.79 -9.02 -2.29
CA ILE A 195 9.99 -8.82 -3.10
C ILE A 195 9.86 -7.45 -3.77
N GLY A 196 10.80 -6.57 -3.53
CA GLY A 196 10.86 -5.25 -4.16
C GLY A 196 12.21 -4.59 -4.01
N HIS A 197 12.45 -3.54 -4.79
CA HIS A 197 13.74 -2.84 -4.80
C HIS A 197 14.92 -3.79 -4.93
N SER A 198 14.92 -4.59 -6.00
CA SER A 198 15.74 -5.80 -6.10
C SER A 198 16.31 -6.01 -7.50
N LEU A 199 17.45 -6.72 -7.55
CA LEU A 199 18.10 -7.26 -8.74
C LEU A 199 17.99 -8.79 -8.83
N ALA A 200 17.15 -9.41 -8.01
CA ALA A 200 17.07 -10.85 -7.90
C ALA A 200 16.84 -11.52 -9.26
N ASN A 201 17.58 -12.58 -9.49
CA ASN A 201 17.40 -13.44 -10.66
C ASN A 201 16.31 -14.50 -10.41
N THR A 202 15.96 -15.27 -11.43
CA THR A 202 14.93 -16.32 -11.39
C THR A 202 15.09 -17.29 -10.22
N GLU A 203 16.33 -17.76 -9.98
CA GLU A 203 16.62 -18.71 -8.90
C GLU A 203 16.39 -18.06 -7.53
N GLN A 204 16.86 -16.84 -7.34
CA GLN A 204 16.72 -16.08 -6.10
C GLN A 204 15.25 -15.79 -5.77
N ILE A 205 14.43 -15.42 -6.77
CA ILE A 205 12.98 -15.24 -6.60
C ILE A 205 12.32 -16.55 -6.16
N ASN A 206 12.61 -17.66 -6.86
CA ASN A 206 12.03 -18.96 -6.52
C ASN A 206 12.42 -19.44 -5.12
N LEU A 207 13.67 -19.20 -4.70
CA LEU A 207 14.11 -19.51 -3.34
C LEU A 207 13.44 -18.63 -2.29
N ALA A 208 13.25 -17.33 -2.57
CA ALA A 208 12.54 -16.42 -1.69
C ALA A 208 11.07 -16.84 -1.49
N VAL A 209 10.39 -17.22 -2.57
CA VAL A 209 9.01 -17.73 -2.52
C VAL A 209 8.93 -19.03 -1.72
N LYS A 210 9.85 -19.96 -1.95
CA LYS A 210 9.95 -21.20 -1.17
C LYS A 210 10.15 -20.92 0.32
N ALA A 211 10.96 -19.90 0.67
CA ALA A 211 11.18 -19.45 2.03
C ALA A 211 9.93 -18.77 2.64
N GLY A 212 9.04 -18.20 1.83
CA GLY A 212 7.78 -17.63 2.30
C GLY A 212 7.43 -16.25 1.77
N ALA A 213 8.20 -15.68 0.83
CA ALA A 213 7.79 -14.45 0.15
C ALA A 213 6.48 -14.69 -0.61
N SER A 214 5.54 -13.76 -0.49
CA SER A 214 4.17 -13.93 -1.00
C SER A 214 3.65 -12.72 -1.80
N LEU A 215 4.38 -11.62 -1.85
CA LEU A 215 4.00 -10.42 -2.59
C LEU A 215 5.15 -9.88 -3.44
N SER A 216 4.78 -9.10 -4.47
CA SER A 216 5.69 -8.20 -5.19
C SER A 216 5.34 -6.77 -4.79
N THR A 217 6.29 -5.99 -4.30
CA THR A 217 6.10 -4.57 -3.99
C THR A 217 6.04 -3.79 -5.30
N HIS A 218 5.01 -2.96 -5.50
CA HIS A 218 4.78 -2.09 -6.67
C HIS A 218 5.43 -2.61 -7.96
N LEU A 219 5.06 -3.85 -8.36
CA LEU A 219 5.64 -4.59 -9.49
C LEU A 219 5.81 -3.71 -10.74
N GLY A 220 7.03 -3.72 -11.28
CA GLY A 220 7.42 -2.88 -12.41
C GLY A 220 8.21 -1.62 -12.01
N ASN A 221 8.20 -1.26 -10.71
CA ASN A 221 8.99 -0.17 -10.12
C ASN A 221 10.09 -0.73 -9.21
N GLY A 222 11.04 0.11 -8.80
CA GLY A 222 12.16 -0.34 -7.96
C GLY A 222 13.02 -1.43 -8.61
N VAL A 223 13.25 -1.33 -9.92
CA VAL A 223 14.08 -2.23 -10.73
C VAL A 223 15.06 -1.41 -11.54
N PRO A 224 16.17 -2.00 -12.04
CA PRO A 224 17.10 -1.29 -12.92
C PRO A 224 16.41 -0.69 -14.15
N LEU A 225 16.85 0.50 -14.56
CA LEU A 225 16.34 1.16 -15.76
C LEU A 225 16.59 0.35 -17.04
N LEU A 226 17.65 -0.46 -17.05
CA LEU A 226 17.98 -1.36 -18.16
C LEU A 226 17.93 -2.79 -17.63
N LEU A 227 17.04 -3.58 -18.17
CA LEU A 227 16.87 -5.00 -17.84
C LEU A 227 17.35 -5.88 -19.00
N PRO A 228 17.93 -7.06 -18.73
CA PRO A 228 18.13 -8.09 -19.73
C PRO A 228 16.81 -8.39 -20.46
N ARG A 229 16.90 -8.75 -21.75
CA ARG A 229 15.70 -9.15 -22.50
C ARG A 229 15.03 -10.35 -21.83
N HIS A 230 15.79 -11.38 -21.49
CA HIS A 230 15.39 -12.62 -20.83
C HIS A 230 16.59 -13.28 -20.14
N PRO A 231 16.45 -13.85 -18.92
CA PRO A 231 15.34 -13.58 -17.99
C PRO A 231 15.43 -12.17 -17.40
N ASN A 232 14.37 -11.71 -16.76
CA ASN A 232 14.43 -10.50 -15.94
C ASN A 232 13.40 -10.55 -14.81
N ILE A 233 13.67 -9.78 -13.78
CA ILE A 233 12.93 -9.76 -12.52
C ILE A 233 11.43 -9.51 -12.67
N ILE A 234 11.00 -8.76 -13.70
CA ILE A 234 9.58 -8.47 -13.93
C ILE A 234 8.83 -9.73 -14.39
N TRP A 235 9.39 -10.40 -15.42
CA TRP A 235 8.78 -11.63 -15.94
C TRP A 235 8.82 -12.76 -14.92
N ASP A 236 9.91 -12.85 -14.16
CA ASP A 236 10.09 -13.91 -13.17
C ASP A 236 9.06 -13.76 -12.04
N GLN A 237 8.82 -12.55 -11.52
CA GLN A 237 7.78 -12.31 -10.51
C GLN A 237 6.37 -12.50 -11.07
N LEU A 238 6.14 -12.10 -12.33
CA LEU A 238 4.84 -12.33 -12.98
C LEU A 238 4.55 -13.82 -13.15
N ALA A 239 5.55 -14.63 -13.46
CA ALA A 239 5.40 -16.06 -13.71
C ALA A 239 5.12 -16.89 -12.45
N VAL A 240 5.51 -16.43 -11.27
CA VAL A 240 5.31 -17.15 -10.00
C VAL A 240 3.88 -16.97 -9.51
N GLU A 241 3.09 -18.05 -9.47
CA GLU A 241 1.66 -18.03 -9.11
C GLU A 241 1.42 -17.64 -7.65
N GLU A 242 2.34 -17.99 -6.75
CA GLU A 242 2.25 -17.74 -5.31
C GLU A 242 2.39 -16.26 -4.94
N LEU A 243 3.00 -15.44 -5.82
CA LEU A 243 3.18 -14.01 -5.56
C LEU A 243 1.93 -13.21 -5.93
N TYR A 244 1.38 -12.50 -4.97
CA TYR A 244 0.45 -11.40 -5.22
C TYR A 244 1.19 -10.22 -5.83
N ALA A 245 0.67 -9.63 -6.90
CA ALA A 245 1.26 -8.48 -7.55
C ALA A 245 0.63 -7.18 -7.04
N CYS A 246 1.33 -6.45 -6.18
CA CYS A 246 0.97 -5.08 -5.83
C CYS A 246 1.38 -4.15 -6.97
N ILE A 247 0.49 -3.29 -7.46
CA ILE A 247 0.74 -2.36 -8.55
C ILE A 247 0.18 -0.98 -8.25
N ILE A 248 0.88 0.06 -8.74
CA ILE A 248 0.42 1.46 -8.70
C ILE A 248 -0.30 1.73 -10.02
N THR A 249 -1.57 2.07 -9.97
CA THR A 249 -2.41 2.24 -11.18
C THR A 249 -2.79 3.70 -11.42
N ASP A 250 -1.90 4.60 -11.06
CA ASP A 250 -2.11 6.05 -11.18
C ASP A 250 -2.01 6.59 -12.62
N GLY A 251 -1.66 5.74 -13.60
CA GLY A 251 -1.44 6.11 -15.00
C GLY A 251 -0.11 6.83 -15.27
N ILE A 252 0.80 6.84 -14.28
CA ILE A 252 2.09 7.53 -14.32
C ILE A 252 3.25 6.55 -14.13
N HIS A 253 3.18 5.68 -13.10
CA HIS A 253 4.27 4.79 -12.71
C HIS A 253 4.45 3.61 -13.64
N ILE A 254 3.37 3.05 -14.18
CA ILE A 254 3.40 1.94 -15.13
C ILE A 254 2.40 2.17 -16.27
N PRO A 255 2.73 1.76 -17.52
CA PRO A 255 1.83 1.96 -18.67
C PRO A 255 0.63 1.01 -18.62
N ASP A 256 -0.47 1.40 -19.26
CA ASP A 256 -1.71 0.62 -19.39
C ASP A 256 -1.48 -0.79 -19.94
N SER A 257 -0.51 -0.95 -20.85
CA SER A 257 -0.14 -2.25 -21.41
C SER A 257 0.41 -3.21 -20.36
N PHE A 258 1.22 -2.68 -19.42
CA PHE A 258 1.76 -3.47 -18.32
C PHE A 258 0.67 -3.88 -17.33
N ILE A 259 -0.21 -2.91 -16.95
CA ILE A 259 -1.37 -3.20 -16.09
C ILE A 259 -2.23 -4.32 -16.68
N LYS A 260 -2.52 -4.27 -17.99
CA LYS A 260 -3.29 -5.32 -18.68
C LYS A 260 -2.63 -6.70 -18.60
N VAL A 261 -1.30 -6.77 -18.72
CA VAL A 261 -0.55 -8.03 -18.60
C VAL A 261 -0.64 -8.57 -17.19
N VAL A 262 -0.40 -7.72 -16.17
CA VAL A 262 -0.50 -8.10 -14.77
C VAL A 262 -1.89 -8.64 -14.45
N MET A 263 -2.95 -7.90 -14.77
CA MET A 263 -4.33 -8.30 -14.48
C MET A 263 -4.70 -9.62 -15.15
N LYS A 264 -4.26 -9.87 -16.40
CA LYS A 264 -4.52 -11.12 -17.10
C LYS A 264 -3.78 -12.31 -16.49
N ASN A 265 -2.55 -12.10 -16.06
CA ASN A 265 -1.72 -13.17 -15.52
C ASN A 265 -2.04 -13.47 -14.05
N LYS A 266 -2.17 -12.44 -13.23
CA LYS A 266 -2.38 -12.56 -11.78
C LYS A 266 -3.85 -12.62 -11.35
N ALA A 267 -4.78 -12.14 -12.18
CA ALA A 267 -6.21 -12.15 -11.89
C ALA A 267 -6.53 -11.70 -10.44
N LYS A 268 -7.06 -12.60 -9.60
CA LYS A 268 -7.39 -12.32 -8.19
C LYS A 268 -6.16 -12.07 -7.28
N ALA A 269 -4.96 -12.39 -7.74
CA ALA A 269 -3.72 -12.06 -7.06
C ALA A 269 -3.18 -10.67 -7.44
N THR A 270 -3.91 -9.88 -8.23
CA THR A 270 -3.61 -8.46 -8.47
C THR A 270 -4.16 -7.62 -7.32
N ILE A 271 -3.31 -6.79 -6.75
CA ILE A 271 -3.62 -5.84 -5.66
C ILE A 271 -3.23 -4.44 -6.12
N VAL A 272 -4.14 -3.49 -5.97
CA VAL A 272 -3.85 -2.06 -6.18
C VAL A 272 -3.37 -1.46 -4.86
N VAL A 273 -2.24 -0.77 -4.91
CA VAL A 273 -1.70 0.03 -3.82
C VAL A 273 -1.57 1.49 -4.27
N SER A 274 -1.64 2.43 -3.36
CA SER A 274 -1.44 3.83 -3.71
C SER A 274 0.03 4.19 -3.85
N ASP A 275 0.85 3.65 -2.99
CA ASP A 275 2.23 4.09 -2.76
C ASP A 275 2.32 5.63 -2.59
N ALA A 276 1.21 6.22 -2.12
CA ALA A 276 1.03 7.65 -2.03
C ALA A 276 2.02 8.27 -1.05
N THR A 277 2.58 9.40 -1.45
CA THR A 277 3.39 10.27 -0.60
C THR A 277 2.53 11.37 0.03
N CYS A 278 3.11 12.17 0.90
CA CYS A 278 2.45 13.32 1.52
C CYS A 278 1.81 14.29 0.51
N PHE A 279 2.23 14.26 -0.75
CA PHE A 279 1.70 15.14 -1.81
C PHE A 279 0.31 14.71 -2.31
N ALA A 280 -0.13 13.49 -2.09
CA ALA A 280 -1.49 13.05 -2.42
C ALA A 280 -2.51 13.85 -1.60
N GLY A 281 -3.47 14.47 -2.29
CA GLY A 281 -4.45 15.36 -1.66
C GLY A 281 -4.03 16.83 -1.59
N MET A 282 -2.77 17.16 -1.91
CA MET A 282 -2.29 18.54 -1.95
C MET A 282 -2.60 19.22 -3.29
N PRO A 283 -2.71 20.57 -3.33
CA PRO A 283 -2.82 21.31 -4.58
C PRO A 283 -1.52 21.24 -5.39
N PRO A 284 -1.57 21.43 -6.72
CA PRO A 284 -0.36 21.57 -7.54
C PRO A 284 0.53 22.70 -7.04
N GLY A 285 1.86 22.48 -7.03
CA GLY A 285 2.83 23.45 -6.51
C GLY A 285 4.24 22.91 -6.37
N GLU A 286 5.13 23.75 -5.84
CA GLU A 286 6.48 23.37 -5.46
C GLU A 286 6.54 23.09 -3.95
N TYR A 287 7.15 21.98 -3.58
CA TYR A 287 7.24 21.51 -2.20
C TYR A 287 8.67 21.07 -1.85
N GLN A 288 8.99 21.10 -0.57
CA GLN A 288 10.22 20.50 -0.07
C GLN A 288 9.97 19.04 0.30
N ASN A 289 10.88 18.17 -0.13
CA ASN A 289 10.83 16.75 0.22
C ASN A 289 12.10 16.39 1.00
N HIS A 290 11.95 15.59 2.05
CA HIS A 290 13.08 15.14 2.87
C HIS A 290 14.03 14.18 2.12
N ILE A 291 13.57 13.50 1.07
CA ILE A 291 14.34 12.51 0.31
C ILE A 291 15.18 13.15 -0.81
N GLY A 292 14.69 14.19 -1.49
CA GLY A 292 15.31 14.65 -2.73
C GLY A 292 15.30 16.16 -2.98
N GLY A 293 15.04 16.99 -1.96
CA GLY A 293 15.01 18.44 -2.12
C GLY A 293 13.67 18.96 -2.65
N THR A 294 13.69 19.91 -3.62
CA THR A 294 12.45 20.50 -4.15
C THR A 294 11.80 19.59 -5.18
N VAL A 295 10.51 19.32 -4.99
CA VAL A 295 9.66 18.59 -5.94
C VAL A 295 8.59 19.49 -6.52
N ILE A 296 8.11 19.12 -7.71
CA ILE A 296 6.99 19.76 -8.40
C ILE A 296 5.85 18.75 -8.46
N LEU A 297 4.71 19.11 -7.87
CA LEU A 297 3.43 18.44 -8.06
C LEU A 297 2.66 19.18 -9.17
N ASP A 298 2.42 18.53 -10.29
CA ASP A 298 1.67 19.11 -11.39
C ASP A 298 0.15 18.88 -11.28
N LYS A 299 -0.61 19.37 -12.26
CA LYS A 299 -2.08 19.24 -12.29
C LYS A 299 -2.54 17.82 -12.58
N GLU A 300 -1.72 17.01 -13.22
CA GLU A 300 -1.94 15.60 -13.53
C GLU A 300 -1.55 14.68 -12.36
N LYS A 301 -1.16 15.26 -11.20
CA LYS A 301 -0.70 14.56 -10.01
C LYS A 301 0.65 13.84 -10.18
N ARG A 302 1.45 14.28 -11.14
CA ARG A 302 2.82 13.79 -11.27
C ARG A 302 3.72 14.54 -10.28
N VAL A 303 4.49 13.80 -9.49
CA VAL A 303 5.54 14.36 -8.63
C VAL A 303 6.90 14.09 -9.27
N SER A 304 7.64 15.15 -9.53
CA SER A 304 8.97 15.08 -10.15
C SER A 304 9.99 15.91 -9.36
N LEU A 305 11.25 15.48 -9.38
CA LEU A 305 12.33 16.29 -8.84
C LEU A 305 12.54 17.56 -9.70
N LYS A 306 12.58 18.72 -9.07
CA LYS A 306 12.84 19.99 -9.79
C LYS A 306 14.20 19.99 -10.49
N SER A 307 15.20 19.33 -9.90
CA SER A 307 16.54 19.16 -10.48
C SER A 307 16.59 18.14 -11.64
N SER A 308 15.60 17.26 -11.75
CA SER A 308 15.53 16.20 -12.75
C SER A 308 14.07 15.89 -13.11
N PRO A 309 13.43 16.75 -13.96
CA PRO A 309 11.98 16.68 -14.22
C PRO A 309 11.49 15.36 -14.83
N GLY A 310 12.39 14.55 -15.40
CA GLY A 310 12.07 13.20 -15.91
C GLY A 310 11.96 12.13 -14.84
N LEU A 311 12.49 12.38 -13.64
CA LEU A 311 12.52 11.40 -12.56
C LEU A 311 11.33 11.60 -11.62
N LEU A 312 10.57 10.53 -11.39
CA LEU A 312 9.47 10.53 -10.41
C LEU A 312 10.03 10.60 -8.98
N ALA A 313 9.35 11.33 -8.13
CA ALA A 313 9.66 11.50 -6.72
C ALA A 313 8.51 11.00 -5.82
N GLY A 314 7.87 9.90 -6.21
CA GLY A 314 6.75 9.25 -5.53
C GLY A 314 5.40 9.48 -6.19
N ALA A 315 4.38 8.80 -5.68
CA ALA A 315 3.00 8.89 -6.16
C ALA A 315 2.21 9.97 -5.42
N ALA A 316 1.24 10.59 -6.09
CA ALA A 316 0.37 11.61 -5.50
C ALA A 316 -1.13 11.35 -5.76
N LYS A 317 -1.51 10.13 -6.13
CA LYS A 317 -2.91 9.70 -6.17
C LYS A 317 -3.23 8.78 -5.00
N SER A 318 -4.37 9.03 -4.36
CA SER A 318 -4.93 8.15 -3.33
C SER A 318 -5.31 6.79 -3.93
N LEU A 319 -5.56 5.79 -3.08
CA LEU A 319 -6.01 4.46 -3.53
C LEU A 319 -7.31 4.55 -4.36
N LEU A 320 -8.26 5.39 -3.97
CA LEU A 320 -9.49 5.61 -4.73
C LEU A 320 -9.19 6.18 -6.13
N GLU A 321 -8.31 7.18 -6.24
CA GLU A 321 -7.90 7.75 -7.54
C GLU A 321 -7.16 6.75 -8.42
N ASN A 322 -6.45 5.78 -7.84
CA ASN A 322 -5.86 4.65 -8.56
C ASN A 322 -6.95 3.75 -9.17
N VAL A 323 -8.00 3.43 -8.39
CA VAL A 323 -9.17 2.67 -8.90
C VAL A 323 -9.90 3.47 -9.99
N GLU A 324 -10.11 4.76 -9.80
CA GLU A 324 -10.73 5.64 -10.80
C GLU A 324 -9.91 5.70 -12.11
N THR A 325 -8.59 5.71 -12.01
CA THR A 325 -7.71 5.67 -13.19
C THR A 325 -7.90 4.38 -14.01
N LEU A 326 -8.01 3.22 -13.36
CA LEU A 326 -8.31 1.96 -14.05
C LEU A 326 -9.61 2.02 -14.86
N ILE A 327 -10.65 2.62 -14.28
CA ILE A 327 -11.96 2.75 -14.91
C ILE A 327 -11.89 3.75 -16.07
N ASN A 328 -11.31 4.92 -15.85
CA ASN A 328 -11.21 6.00 -16.85
C ASN A 328 -10.35 5.59 -18.06
N HIS A 329 -9.35 4.73 -17.86
CA HIS A 329 -8.51 4.18 -18.93
C HIS A 329 -9.13 2.92 -19.58
N ASN A 330 -10.34 2.51 -19.18
CA ASN A 330 -11.01 1.29 -19.65
C ASN A 330 -10.16 0.01 -19.45
N LEU A 331 -9.41 -0.04 -18.35
CA LEU A 331 -8.60 -1.19 -17.97
C LEU A 331 -9.39 -2.19 -17.12
N SER A 332 -10.36 -1.72 -16.35
CA SER A 332 -11.24 -2.54 -15.53
C SER A 332 -12.66 -1.97 -15.47
N THR A 333 -13.61 -2.80 -15.06
CA THR A 333 -14.92 -2.34 -14.57
C THR A 333 -14.76 -1.78 -13.15
N LEU A 334 -15.77 -1.03 -12.68
CA LEU A 334 -15.81 -0.55 -11.27
C LEU A 334 -15.69 -1.74 -10.30
N SER A 335 -16.40 -2.83 -10.54
CA SER A 335 -16.37 -4.03 -9.70
C SER A 335 -14.96 -4.64 -9.61
N GLU A 336 -14.28 -4.81 -10.73
CA GLU A 336 -12.93 -5.37 -10.77
C GLU A 336 -11.90 -4.45 -10.10
N GLY A 337 -11.92 -3.15 -10.41
CA GLY A 337 -11.03 -2.16 -9.79
C GLY A 337 -11.21 -2.10 -8.28
N TRP A 338 -12.47 -2.08 -7.83
CA TRP A 338 -12.78 -2.08 -6.41
C TRP A 338 -12.32 -3.35 -5.69
N GLN A 339 -12.50 -4.54 -6.31
CA GLN A 339 -12.02 -5.80 -5.74
C GLN A 339 -10.50 -5.84 -5.58
N MET A 340 -9.74 -5.29 -6.55
CA MET A 340 -8.28 -5.24 -6.47
C MET A 340 -7.78 -4.36 -5.32
N ALA A 341 -8.56 -3.37 -4.89
CA ALA A 341 -8.24 -2.47 -3.78
C ALA A 341 -8.96 -2.84 -2.46
N SER A 342 -9.71 -3.94 -2.41
CA SER A 342 -10.48 -4.35 -1.22
C SER A 342 -10.52 -5.87 -1.05
N ALA A 343 -11.43 -6.58 -1.72
CA ALA A 343 -11.69 -8.00 -1.51
C ALA A 343 -10.47 -8.89 -1.80
N ASN A 344 -9.68 -8.61 -2.83
CA ASN A 344 -8.47 -9.36 -3.13
C ASN A 344 -7.46 -9.23 -1.98
N VAL A 345 -7.30 -8.00 -1.47
CA VAL A 345 -6.42 -7.71 -0.33
C VAL A 345 -6.90 -8.44 0.92
N ALA A 346 -8.20 -8.29 1.26
CA ALA A 346 -8.80 -8.95 2.42
C ALA A 346 -8.64 -10.47 2.36
N ASN A 347 -8.86 -11.08 1.20
CA ASN A 347 -8.69 -12.52 1.01
C ASN A 347 -7.23 -12.97 1.16
N MET A 348 -6.28 -12.16 0.72
CA MET A 348 -4.85 -12.42 0.92
C MET A 348 -4.48 -12.32 2.40
N LEU A 349 -4.93 -11.27 3.08
CA LEU A 349 -4.65 -11.07 4.51
C LEU A 349 -5.23 -12.21 5.36
N ARG A 350 -6.48 -12.62 5.13
CA ARG A 350 -7.11 -13.75 5.86
C ARG A 350 -6.42 -15.10 5.66
N LYS A 351 -5.77 -15.33 4.54
CA LYS A 351 -4.98 -16.55 4.32
C LYS A 351 -3.70 -16.58 5.16
N ASN A 352 -3.22 -15.42 5.58
CA ASN A 352 -1.95 -15.27 6.28
C ASN A 352 -2.11 -14.83 7.74
N ASP A 353 -3.28 -14.32 8.12
CA ASP A 353 -3.62 -13.91 9.49
C ASP A 353 -5.11 -14.20 9.76
N ASP A 354 -5.39 -15.25 10.52
CA ASP A 354 -6.75 -15.68 10.88
C ASP A 354 -7.47 -14.63 11.77
N THR A 355 -6.74 -13.65 12.30
CA THR A 355 -7.29 -12.57 13.12
C THR A 355 -7.79 -11.39 12.28
N PHE A 356 -7.52 -11.36 10.98
CA PHE A 356 -7.96 -10.29 10.10
C PHE A 356 -9.47 -10.36 9.88
N ASN A 357 -10.21 -9.46 10.52
CA ASN A 357 -11.65 -9.25 10.39
C ASN A 357 -11.90 -7.84 9.83
N ASN A 358 -12.16 -7.74 8.51
CA ASN A 358 -12.56 -6.49 7.84
C ASN A 358 -13.94 -6.65 7.22
#